data_7b91e9d5aa38d93a85010db4b79fc080
#
_entry.id   7b91e9d5aa38d93a85010db4b79fc080
#
_cell.length_a   1.000
_cell.length_b   1.000
_cell.length_c   1.000
_cell.angle_alpha   90.00
_cell.angle_beta   90.00
_cell.angle_gamma   90.00
#
_symmetry.space_group_name_H-M   'P 1'
#
loop_
_entity.id
_entity.type
_entity.pdbx_description
1 polymer ?
#
loop_
_entity_poly.entity_id
_entity_poly.type
_entity_poly.pdbx_seq_one_letter_code
_entity_poly.pdbx_strand_id
1 'polypeptide(L)'
;MSFRGIASALAALALSSSTGALADHGGGGNDGGDRDHDGGASAATIASRQFFFGAENVDAKTGVVDKDKVIFTWLTNATLAASIKGHIVMLDTFIHRAEAAPGRTPFVVEDLLPLKPEMIFLGHGHGDHADNAAWLSSKLNIPIFASAETCIDLQADARKYFAAGAINTNTVECHDVTSFGSEPGSQVVKIDAMEPLVSITAFRHLHSGTSSPETSFAITPVQNIADPRDPQLYPPGVAHSFTTTGVTGGPVSIWYSFVVKGGNNFTFSWHNTTGDLVNGCTIDKGFTPATGINNCWGPRVAAAVKARIAALPTTDLEMGSFVSLGSAVNGMRDPIENSAVLMPKVWIPIHQTNAALPTSAPEFQVAYLKQLNQMVPALTAAQRPEARWMIDPVDYLKPLVYDPNDARWAKPSLNKH
;
A
#
# COMPACT_ATOMS: atom_id res chain seq x y z
N MET A 1 -49.19 -18.81 -10.37
CA MET A 1 -48.70 -17.47 -10.60
C MET A 1 -47.29 -17.59 -11.16
N SER A 2 -47.13 -17.16 -12.42
CA SER A 2 -45.96 -17.42 -13.26
C SER A 2 -44.89 -16.36 -13.04
N PHE A 3 -43.67 -16.74 -12.66
CA PHE A 3 -42.49 -15.86 -12.64
C PHE A 3 -41.83 -15.92 -14.04
N ARG A 4 -41.83 -14.80 -14.73
CA ARG A 4 -41.08 -14.59 -15.97
C ARG A 4 -39.65 -14.18 -15.61
N GLY A 5 -38.69 -14.93 -16.17
CA GLY A 5 -37.28 -14.65 -16.04
C GLY A 5 -36.83 -13.41 -16.83
N ILE A 6 -35.89 -12.68 -16.24
CA ILE A 6 -35.12 -11.61 -16.89
C ILE A 6 -33.78 -12.22 -17.29
N ALA A 7 -33.56 -12.32 -18.61
CA ALA A 7 -32.30 -12.75 -19.18
C ALA A 7 -31.35 -11.57 -19.20
N SER A 8 -30.24 -11.67 -18.47
CA SER A 8 -29.11 -10.74 -18.56
C SER A 8 -28.18 -11.19 -19.69
N ALA A 9 -27.99 -10.32 -20.66
CA ALA A 9 -27.03 -10.52 -21.74
C ALA A 9 -25.60 -10.26 -21.24
N LEU A 10 -24.79 -11.32 -21.15
CA LEU A 10 -23.34 -11.21 -21.02
C LEU A 10 -22.76 -10.97 -22.44
N ALA A 11 -22.13 -9.82 -22.62
CA ALA A 11 -21.26 -9.58 -23.75
C ALA A 11 -19.90 -10.23 -23.48
N ALA A 12 -19.63 -11.35 -24.14
CA ALA A 12 -18.33 -11.99 -24.15
C ALA A 12 -17.42 -11.27 -25.14
N LEU A 13 -16.35 -10.61 -24.62
CA LEU A 13 -15.24 -10.16 -25.45
C LEU A 13 -14.38 -11.38 -25.79
N ALA A 14 -14.38 -11.77 -27.04
CA ALA A 14 -13.54 -12.85 -27.58
C ALA A 14 -12.11 -12.28 -27.79
N LEU A 15 -11.14 -12.72 -27.00
CA LEU A 15 -9.72 -12.58 -27.29
C LEU A 15 -9.32 -13.69 -28.28
N SER A 16 -8.96 -13.29 -29.49
CA SER A 16 -8.40 -14.18 -30.48
C SER A 16 -6.96 -14.55 -30.14
N SER A 17 -6.74 -15.81 -29.83
CA SER A 17 -5.41 -16.42 -29.69
C SER A 17 -4.84 -16.67 -31.07
N SER A 18 -3.77 -15.95 -31.45
CA SER A 18 -2.92 -16.30 -32.58
C SER A 18 -1.75 -17.15 -32.08
N THR A 19 -1.78 -18.43 -32.42
CA THR A 19 -0.64 -19.33 -32.29
C THR A 19 0.40 -19.01 -33.36
N GLY A 20 1.51 -18.43 -32.99
CA GLY A 20 2.69 -18.25 -33.82
C GLY A 20 3.75 -19.31 -33.49
N ALA A 21 4.18 -20.05 -34.50
CA ALA A 21 5.13 -21.14 -34.42
C ALA A 21 6.53 -20.66 -34.04
N LEU A 22 7.21 -21.45 -33.22
CA LEU A 22 8.63 -21.36 -32.88
C LEU A 22 9.51 -21.55 -34.12
N ALA A 23 10.35 -20.60 -34.41
CA ALA A 23 11.53 -20.80 -35.23
C ALA A 23 12.79 -20.50 -34.39
N ASP A 24 13.57 -21.53 -34.21
CA ASP A 24 14.90 -21.54 -33.59
C ASP A 24 15.88 -20.79 -34.48
N HIS A 25 16.57 -19.76 -33.92
CA HIS A 25 17.89 -19.33 -34.41
C HIS A 25 18.67 -18.67 -33.28
N GLY A 26 19.78 -19.30 -32.98
CA GLY A 26 20.75 -18.81 -32.01
C GLY A 26 21.56 -17.58 -32.48
N GLY A 27 22.12 -16.90 -31.52
CA GLY A 27 23.37 -16.14 -31.66
C GLY A 27 23.28 -14.65 -31.44
N GLY A 28 23.96 -14.16 -30.41
CA GLY A 28 24.67 -12.89 -30.43
C GLY A 28 23.93 -11.72 -29.79
N GLY A 29 24.43 -11.30 -28.63
CA GLY A 29 23.99 -10.18 -27.85
C GLY A 29 24.00 -8.83 -28.55
N ASN A 30 23.08 -8.00 -28.13
CA ASN A 30 23.26 -6.57 -27.89
C ASN A 30 22.00 -6.10 -27.17
N ASP A 31 22.13 -5.79 -25.89
CA ASP A 31 21.15 -5.04 -25.15
C ASP A 31 21.10 -3.60 -25.69
N GLY A 32 20.45 -3.44 -26.82
CA GLY A 32 20.02 -2.16 -27.33
C GLY A 32 18.82 -1.70 -26.55
N GLY A 33 19.01 -0.81 -25.58
CA GLY A 33 17.91 -0.14 -24.92
C GLY A 33 16.94 0.44 -25.95
N ASP A 34 15.73 -0.03 -25.92
CA ASP A 34 14.59 0.47 -26.69
C ASP A 34 14.35 1.91 -26.28
N ARG A 35 15.05 2.85 -26.95
CA ARG A 35 14.74 4.26 -26.86
C ARG A 35 13.54 4.48 -27.75
N ASP A 36 12.37 4.60 -27.13
CA ASP A 36 11.13 5.02 -27.78
C ASP A 36 11.41 6.35 -28.53
N HIS A 37 11.66 6.25 -29.82
CA HIS A 37 11.97 7.40 -30.69
C HIS A 37 10.77 8.27 -31.06
N ASP A 38 9.55 7.94 -30.56
CA ASP A 38 8.32 8.70 -30.76
C ASP A 38 7.56 8.90 -29.44
N GLY A 39 8.10 9.54 -28.49
CA GLY A 39 7.46 10.21 -27.32
C GLY A 39 6.20 9.63 -26.64
N GLY A 40 5.68 8.48 -27.05
CA GLY A 40 4.48 7.83 -26.53
C GLY A 40 4.76 6.53 -25.81
N ALA A 41 3.92 6.21 -24.82
CA ALA A 41 4.00 4.92 -24.13
C ALA A 41 3.62 3.77 -25.10
N SER A 42 4.16 2.56 -24.81
CA SER A 42 3.77 1.37 -25.59
C SER A 42 2.26 1.06 -25.44
N ALA A 43 1.68 0.37 -26.41
CA ALA A 43 0.27 -0.05 -26.32
C ALA A 43 -0.03 -0.86 -25.05
N ALA A 44 0.92 -1.70 -24.61
CA ALA A 44 0.81 -2.45 -23.37
C ALA A 44 0.79 -1.52 -22.13
N THR A 45 1.61 -0.47 -22.11
CA THR A 45 1.63 0.52 -21.03
C THR A 45 0.31 1.29 -21.00
N ILE A 46 -0.19 1.73 -22.15
CA ILE A 46 -1.48 2.45 -22.24
C ILE A 46 -2.62 1.56 -21.72
N ALA A 47 -2.70 0.32 -22.19
CA ALA A 47 -3.73 -0.61 -21.77
C ALA A 47 -3.65 -0.91 -20.26
N SER A 48 -2.45 -1.10 -19.71
CA SER A 48 -2.25 -1.31 -18.27
C SER A 48 -2.68 -0.09 -17.45
N ARG A 49 -2.29 1.11 -17.86
CA ARG A 49 -2.71 2.35 -17.17
C ARG A 49 -4.21 2.56 -17.25
N GLN A 50 -4.83 2.27 -18.38
CA GLN A 50 -6.29 2.32 -18.53
C GLN A 50 -7.00 1.30 -17.64
N PHE A 51 -6.42 0.11 -17.50
CA PHE A 51 -6.94 -0.93 -16.62
C PHE A 51 -6.91 -0.51 -15.14
N PHE A 52 -5.78 0.04 -14.68
CA PHE A 52 -5.64 0.44 -13.28
C PHE A 52 -6.31 1.77 -12.95
N PHE A 53 -6.25 2.75 -13.84
CA PHE A 53 -6.68 4.12 -13.51
C PHE A 53 -7.97 4.57 -14.20
N GLY A 54 -8.57 3.69 -15.02
CA GLY A 54 -9.76 4.01 -15.81
C GLY A 54 -9.39 4.63 -17.15
N ALA A 55 -10.03 4.18 -18.23
CA ALA A 55 -9.74 4.65 -19.58
C ALA A 55 -10.00 6.15 -19.76
N GLU A 56 -10.94 6.70 -19.02
CA GLU A 56 -11.31 8.12 -19.01
C GLU A 56 -10.23 9.03 -18.38
N ASN A 57 -9.33 8.48 -17.60
CA ASN A 57 -8.27 9.20 -16.92
C ASN A 57 -6.89 9.00 -17.58
N VAL A 58 -6.83 8.31 -18.73
CA VAL A 58 -5.56 8.01 -19.42
C VAL A 58 -5.66 8.44 -20.88
N ASP A 59 -4.72 9.29 -21.30
CA ASP A 59 -4.63 9.68 -22.70
C ASP A 59 -4.33 8.46 -23.59
N ALA A 60 -5.22 8.19 -24.53
CA ALA A 60 -5.17 6.99 -25.35
C ALA A 60 -4.01 6.94 -26.36
N LYS A 61 -3.31 8.06 -26.59
CA LYS A 61 -2.17 8.14 -27.52
C LYS A 61 -0.84 8.12 -26.78
N THR A 62 -0.76 8.83 -25.65
CA THR A 62 0.49 9.02 -24.92
C THR A 62 0.59 8.13 -23.69
N GLY A 63 -0.54 7.57 -23.21
CA GLY A 63 -0.60 6.82 -21.95
C GLY A 63 -0.40 7.68 -20.71
N VAL A 64 -0.39 9.01 -20.84
CA VAL A 64 -0.27 9.91 -19.69
C VAL A 64 -1.55 9.82 -18.86
N VAL A 65 -1.40 9.58 -17.55
CA VAL A 65 -2.52 9.62 -16.61
C VAL A 65 -2.84 11.09 -16.28
N ASP A 66 -4.12 11.40 -16.10
CA ASP A 66 -4.60 12.75 -15.79
C ASP A 66 -3.85 13.34 -14.58
N LYS A 67 -3.10 14.43 -14.83
CA LYS A 67 -2.26 15.11 -13.82
C LYS A 67 -3.07 15.96 -12.85
N ASP A 68 -4.32 16.23 -13.15
CA ASP A 68 -5.23 17.00 -12.30
C ASP A 68 -6.00 16.11 -11.32
N LYS A 69 -5.75 14.79 -11.36
CA LYS A 69 -6.36 13.80 -10.49
C LYS A 69 -5.34 13.12 -9.57
N VAL A 70 -5.83 12.63 -8.44
CA VAL A 70 -5.17 11.64 -7.62
C VAL A 70 -6.02 10.38 -7.68
N ILE A 71 -5.43 9.29 -8.12
CA ILE A 71 -6.16 8.05 -8.40
C ILE A 71 -5.49 6.92 -7.64
N PHE A 72 -6.29 6.13 -6.92
CA PHE A 72 -5.83 4.93 -6.22
C PHE A 72 -6.57 3.72 -6.73
N THR A 73 -5.87 2.63 -6.89
CA THR A 73 -6.46 1.33 -7.25
C THR A 73 -6.02 0.29 -6.24
N TRP A 74 -6.99 -0.24 -5.53
CA TRP A 74 -6.75 -1.25 -4.50
C TRP A 74 -6.48 -2.61 -5.12
N LEU A 75 -5.36 -3.22 -4.77
CA LEU A 75 -4.93 -4.52 -5.28
C LEU A 75 -5.20 -5.63 -4.28
N THR A 76 -4.76 -5.48 -3.05
CA THR A 76 -5.09 -6.37 -1.92
C THR A 76 -4.48 -5.79 -0.64
N ASN A 77 -4.90 -6.25 0.53
CA ASN A 77 -4.38 -5.77 1.82
C ASN A 77 -4.29 -4.24 1.84
N ALA A 78 -3.08 -3.72 2.05
CA ALA A 78 -2.77 -2.29 2.03
C ALA A 78 -2.14 -1.85 0.69
N THR A 79 -2.02 -2.76 -0.28
CA THR A 79 -1.35 -2.49 -1.55
C THR A 79 -2.25 -1.71 -2.50
N LEU A 80 -1.73 -0.59 -2.97
CA LEU A 80 -2.40 0.26 -3.95
C LEU A 80 -1.42 0.64 -5.08
N ALA A 81 -1.92 0.63 -6.30
CA ALA A 81 -1.32 1.41 -7.37
C ALA A 81 -1.90 2.83 -7.31
N ALA A 82 -1.06 3.85 -7.37
CA ALA A 82 -1.52 5.23 -7.32
C ALA A 82 -0.96 6.07 -8.46
N SER A 83 -1.77 6.98 -8.99
CA SER A 83 -1.31 8.07 -9.84
C SER A 83 -1.50 9.39 -9.11
N ILE A 84 -0.40 10.12 -8.92
CA ILE A 84 -0.37 11.38 -8.17
C ILE A 84 0.31 12.42 -9.04
N LYS A 85 -0.43 13.40 -9.55
CA LYS A 85 0.09 14.38 -10.51
C LYS A 85 0.72 13.72 -11.77
N GLY A 86 0.22 12.54 -12.15
CA GLY A 86 0.73 11.76 -13.27
C GLY A 86 1.92 10.85 -12.94
N HIS A 87 2.52 10.97 -11.75
CA HIS A 87 3.50 10.00 -11.25
C HIS A 87 2.80 8.72 -10.81
N ILE A 88 3.29 7.60 -11.28
CA ILE A 88 2.73 6.29 -10.92
C ILE A 88 3.60 5.67 -9.84
N VAL A 89 3.00 5.36 -8.70
CA VAL A 89 3.71 4.82 -7.54
C VAL A 89 2.99 3.59 -6.99
N MET A 90 3.75 2.72 -6.34
CA MET A 90 3.20 1.62 -5.55
C MET A 90 3.25 1.98 -4.07
N LEU A 91 2.14 1.74 -3.39
CA LEU A 91 2.05 1.75 -1.93
C LEU A 91 1.91 0.30 -1.50
N ASP A 92 2.96 -0.28 -0.93
CA ASP A 92 3.19 -1.72 -0.80
C ASP A 92 3.22 -2.48 -2.14
N THR A 93 3.55 -3.77 -2.08
CA THR A 93 3.72 -4.60 -3.29
C THR A 93 3.16 -6.01 -3.15
N PHE A 94 2.52 -6.32 -2.04
CA PHE A 94 1.84 -7.60 -1.86
C PHE A 94 0.56 -7.64 -2.69
N ILE A 95 0.43 -8.62 -3.57
CA ILE A 95 -0.69 -8.74 -4.49
C ILE A 95 -1.48 -10.03 -4.35
N HIS A 96 -0.92 -11.01 -3.66
CA HIS A 96 -1.58 -12.29 -3.46
C HIS A 96 -2.33 -12.32 -2.15
N ARG A 97 -3.54 -12.90 -2.18
CA ARG A 97 -4.35 -13.08 -0.97
C ARG A 97 -5.17 -14.36 -1.07
N ALA A 98 -4.91 -15.27 -0.14
CA ALA A 98 -5.64 -16.53 -0.04
C ALA A 98 -7.14 -16.34 0.31
N GLU A 99 -7.47 -15.25 0.98
CA GLU A 99 -8.81 -14.93 1.50
C GLU A 99 -9.63 -14.02 0.57
N ALA A 100 -9.23 -13.93 -0.71
CA ALA A 100 -9.94 -13.14 -1.69
C ALA A 100 -11.37 -13.62 -1.89
N ALA A 101 -12.29 -12.68 -2.11
CA ALA A 101 -13.68 -13.02 -2.40
C ALA A 101 -13.79 -13.80 -3.73
N PRO A 102 -14.72 -14.74 -3.85
CA PRO A 102 -14.99 -15.41 -5.11
C PRO A 102 -15.34 -14.41 -6.23
N GLY A 103 -14.88 -14.69 -7.43
CA GLY A 103 -15.14 -13.85 -8.61
C GLY A 103 -14.16 -12.69 -8.81
N ARG A 104 -13.10 -12.62 -8.02
CA ARG A 104 -12.01 -11.66 -8.21
C ARG A 104 -11.29 -11.93 -9.54
N THR A 105 -10.97 -10.88 -10.28
CA THR A 105 -10.14 -10.98 -11.48
C THR A 105 -8.74 -11.51 -11.10
N PRO A 106 -8.24 -12.55 -11.78
CA PRO A 106 -6.87 -13.02 -11.56
C PRO A 106 -5.86 -11.91 -11.85
N PHE A 107 -4.89 -11.74 -10.94
CA PHE A 107 -3.87 -10.72 -11.03
C PHE A 107 -2.55 -11.25 -10.44
N VAL A 108 -1.44 -10.91 -11.06
CA VAL A 108 -0.09 -11.30 -10.64
C VAL A 108 0.85 -10.11 -10.73
N VAL A 109 2.02 -10.20 -10.09
CA VAL A 109 2.97 -9.08 -10.04
C VAL A 109 3.47 -8.65 -11.42
N GLU A 110 3.54 -9.56 -12.38
CA GLU A 110 3.93 -9.26 -13.76
C GLU A 110 2.98 -8.27 -14.43
N ASP A 111 1.72 -8.22 -14.04
CA ASP A 111 0.74 -7.25 -14.55
C ASP A 111 1.11 -5.80 -14.18
N LEU A 112 2.00 -5.61 -13.19
CA LEU A 112 2.53 -4.30 -12.83
C LEU A 112 3.69 -3.84 -13.73
N LEU A 113 4.33 -4.73 -14.47
CA LEU A 113 5.47 -4.35 -15.34
C LEU A 113 5.05 -3.37 -16.44
N PRO A 114 3.96 -3.62 -17.20
CA PRO A 114 3.53 -2.67 -18.21
C PRO A 114 2.93 -1.38 -17.62
N LEU A 115 2.49 -1.38 -16.36
CA LEU A 115 2.05 -0.17 -15.67
C LEU A 115 3.19 0.86 -15.55
N LYS A 116 4.44 0.38 -15.44
CA LYS A 116 5.66 1.17 -15.26
C LYS A 116 5.54 2.15 -14.08
N PRO A 117 5.35 1.67 -12.84
CA PRO A 117 5.50 2.54 -11.67
C PRO A 117 6.92 3.11 -11.61
N GLU A 118 7.05 4.30 -11.03
CA GLU A 118 8.30 5.04 -10.95
C GLU A 118 9.02 4.81 -9.62
N MET A 119 8.29 4.41 -8.58
CA MET A 119 8.82 4.17 -7.23
C MET A 119 7.88 3.34 -6.38
N ILE A 120 8.40 2.81 -5.28
CA ILE A 120 7.67 1.99 -4.32
C ILE A 120 7.83 2.61 -2.93
N PHE A 121 6.72 2.77 -2.21
CA PHE A 121 6.69 3.12 -0.79
C PHE A 121 6.23 1.90 0.00
N LEU A 122 7.02 1.46 0.98
CA LEU A 122 6.66 0.34 1.86
C LEU A 122 6.34 0.84 3.25
N GLY A 123 5.19 0.45 3.76
CA GLY A 123 4.80 0.80 5.12
C GLY A 123 5.55 -0.01 6.17
N HIS A 124 5.85 -1.29 5.90
CA HIS A 124 6.77 -2.10 6.71
C HIS A 124 7.18 -3.38 5.96
N GLY A 125 8.11 -4.12 6.54
CA GLY A 125 8.75 -5.25 5.89
C GLY A 125 8.08 -6.60 6.10
N HIS A 126 6.86 -6.70 6.65
CA HIS A 126 6.12 -7.97 6.65
C HIS A 126 5.81 -8.40 5.21
N GLY A 127 5.75 -9.71 4.97
CA GLY A 127 5.59 -10.22 3.63
C GLY A 127 4.27 -9.85 2.98
N ASP A 128 3.20 -9.74 3.75
CA ASP A 128 1.91 -9.27 3.25
C ASP A 128 1.89 -7.76 2.88
N HIS A 129 3.06 -7.12 2.85
CA HIS A 129 3.31 -5.75 2.41
C HIS A 129 4.48 -5.66 1.43
N ALA A 130 5.66 -6.17 1.81
CA ALA A 130 6.91 -6.02 1.09
C ALA A 130 7.18 -7.15 0.07
N ASP A 131 6.34 -8.19 0.03
CA ASP A 131 6.48 -9.25 -0.95
C ASP A 131 6.43 -8.67 -2.37
N ASN A 132 7.30 -9.18 -3.24
CA ASN A 132 7.54 -8.70 -4.59
C ASN A 132 8.28 -7.34 -4.73
N ALA A 133 8.54 -6.57 -3.67
CA ALA A 133 9.17 -5.25 -3.80
C ALA A 133 10.57 -5.34 -4.44
N ALA A 134 11.41 -6.23 -3.96
CA ALA A 134 12.74 -6.42 -4.51
C ALA A 134 12.71 -6.91 -5.97
N TRP A 135 11.77 -7.79 -6.31
CA TRP A 135 11.59 -8.27 -7.66
C TRP A 135 11.13 -7.15 -8.61
N LEU A 136 10.07 -6.42 -8.24
CA LEU A 136 9.50 -5.35 -9.06
C LEU A 136 10.50 -4.20 -9.26
N SER A 137 11.18 -3.79 -8.18
CA SER A 137 12.24 -2.78 -8.24
C SER A 137 13.35 -3.19 -9.21
N SER A 138 13.84 -4.42 -9.13
CA SER A 138 14.87 -4.93 -10.04
C SER A 138 14.41 -4.99 -11.49
N LYS A 139 13.16 -5.43 -11.74
CA LYS A 139 12.64 -5.54 -13.10
C LYS A 139 12.45 -4.19 -13.79
N LEU A 140 12.08 -3.17 -13.01
CA LEU A 140 11.78 -1.83 -13.53
C LEU A 140 12.89 -0.82 -13.29
N ASN A 141 13.90 -1.19 -12.51
CA ASN A 141 14.98 -0.29 -12.07
C ASN A 141 14.43 0.96 -11.38
N ILE A 142 13.58 0.77 -10.38
CA ILE A 142 12.91 1.84 -9.64
C ILE A 142 13.28 1.82 -8.16
N PRO A 143 13.37 2.99 -7.50
CA PRO A 143 13.71 3.07 -6.08
C PRO A 143 12.58 2.59 -5.17
N ILE A 144 12.99 2.09 -4.00
CA ILE A 144 12.11 1.74 -2.88
C ILE A 144 12.39 2.70 -1.74
N PHE A 145 11.33 3.19 -1.09
CA PHE A 145 11.38 3.98 0.15
C PHE A 145 10.83 3.13 1.29
N ALA A 146 11.65 2.83 2.28
CA ALA A 146 11.31 1.92 3.37
C ALA A 146 12.10 2.25 4.65
N SER A 147 11.86 1.52 5.74
CA SER A 147 12.74 1.60 6.91
C SER A 147 14.12 0.98 6.61
N ALA A 148 15.15 1.40 7.34
CA ALA A 148 16.49 0.84 7.21
C ALA A 148 16.50 -0.69 7.36
N GLU A 149 15.71 -1.22 8.31
CA GLU A 149 15.56 -2.66 8.55
C GLU A 149 14.93 -3.36 7.33
N THR A 150 13.87 -2.78 6.77
CA THR A 150 13.22 -3.32 5.56
C THR A 150 14.17 -3.28 4.37
N CYS A 151 14.97 -2.23 4.21
CA CYS A 151 15.97 -2.17 3.14
C CYS A 151 17.01 -3.30 3.25
N ILE A 152 17.43 -3.66 4.45
CA ILE A 152 18.33 -4.81 4.68
C ILE A 152 17.69 -6.12 4.22
N ASP A 153 16.42 -6.33 4.57
CA ASP A 153 15.69 -7.53 4.16
C ASP A 153 15.49 -7.59 2.64
N LEU A 154 15.16 -6.48 2.01
CA LEU A 154 15.00 -6.40 0.56
C LEU A 154 16.31 -6.66 -0.20
N GLN A 155 17.46 -6.24 0.34
CA GLN A 155 18.76 -6.62 -0.21
C GLN A 155 19.01 -8.12 -0.10
N ALA A 156 18.54 -8.76 0.98
CA ALA A 156 18.62 -10.22 1.11
C ALA A 156 17.71 -10.93 0.11
N ASP A 157 16.52 -10.42 -0.12
CA ASP A 157 15.58 -10.95 -1.10
C ASP A 157 16.10 -10.79 -2.54
N ALA A 158 16.65 -9.63 -2.88
CA ALA A 158 17.25 -9.42 -4.19
C ALA A 158 18.33 -10.48 -4.48
N ARG A 159 19.19 -10.80 -3.49
CA ARG A 159 20.17 -11.88 -3.63
C ARG A 159 19.54 -13.26 -3.85
N LYS A 160 18.42 -13.57 -3.18
CA LYS A 160 17.69 -14.84 -3.37
C LYS A 160 17.07 -14.92 -4.75
N TYR A 161 16.41 -13.86 -5.20
CA TYR A 161 15.82 -13.79 -6.55
C TYR A 161 16.88 -13.89 -7.63
N PHE A 162 18.01 -13.22 -7.44
CA PHE A 162 19.16 -13.33 -8.36
C PHE A 162 19.71 -14.75 -8.41
N ALA A 163 19.92 -15.39 -7.27
CA ALA A 163 20.38 -16.77 -7.18
C ALA A 163 19.40 -17.76 -7.83
N ALA A 164 18.12 -17.47 -7.79
CA ALA A 164 17.06 -18.25 -8.45
C ALA A 164 16.93 -17.94 -9.96
N GLY A 165 17.68 -16.97 -10.49
CA GLY A 165 17.57 -16.54 -11.89
C GLY A 165 16.32 -15.72 -12.22
N ALA A 166 15.59 -15.26 -11.20
CA ALA A 166 14.35 -14.51 -11.38
C ALA A 166 14.57 -13.03 -11.72
N ILE A 167 15.72 -12.47 -11.35
CA ILE A 167 16.13 -11.09 -11.66
C ILE A 167 17.59 -11.05 -12.10
N ASN A 168 18.01 -9.95 -12.75
CA ASN A 168 19.33 -9.82 -13.34
C ASN A 168 20.35 -9.11 -12.43
N THR A 169 19.91 -8.55 -11.30
CA THR A 169 20.77 -7.87 -10.33
C THR A 169 20.60 -8.51 -8.95
N ASN A 170 21.65 -8.48 -8.14
CA ASN A 170 21.60 -8.99 -6.76
C ASN A 170 21.38 -7.86 -5.73
N THR A 171 21.09 -6.67 -6.21
CA THR A 171 20.85 -5.48 -5.38
C THR A 171 19.62 -4.73 -5.86
N VAL A 172 19.01 -3.97 -4.94
CA VAL A 172 17.94 -3.04 -5.24
C VAL A 172 18.28 -1.66 -4.70
N GLU A 173 17.80 -0.61 -5.37
CA GLU A 173 17.89 0.75 -4.84
C GLU A 173 16.85 0.91 -3.75
N CYS A 174 17.29 1.00 -2.50
CA CYS A 174 16.42 1.20 -1.35
C CYS A 174 16.92 2.38 -0.53
N HIS A 175 16.04 3.37 -0.35
CA HIS A 175 16.26 4.56 0.45
C HIS A 175 15.66 4.37 1.83
N ASP A 176 16.51 4.35 2.85
CA ASP A 176 16.07 4.28 4.23
C ASP A 176 15.49 5.62 4.70
N VAL A 177 14.20 5.61 5.03
CA VAL A 177 13.49 6.81 5.51
C VAL A 177 13.57 6.99 7.03
N THR A 178 14.24 6.06 7.73
CA THR A 178 14.51 6.15 9.17
C THR A 178 15.79 5.40 9.51
N SER A 179 16.57 5.91 10.46
CA SER A 179 17.78 5.24 10.91
C SER A 179 17.47 3.89 11.56
N PHE A 180 18.37 2.94 11.39
CA PHE A 180 18.26 1.61 12.00
C PHE A 180 18.05 1.72 13.52
N GLY A 181 17.07 0.99 14.04
CA GLY A 181 16.76 0.95 15.47
C GLY A 181 16.18 2.24 16.07
N SER A 182 15.87 3.27 15.26
CA SER A 182 15.29 4.51 15.80
C SER A 182 13.91 4.28 16.41
N GLU A 183 13.60 5.02 17.48
CA GLU A 183 12.29 4.95 18.13
C GLU A 183 11.17 5.51 17.22
N PRO A 184 9.96 4.94 17.27
CA PRO A 184 8.80 5.53 16.64
C PRO A 184 8.59 7.00 17.07
N GLY A 185 8.28 7.88 16.12
CA GLY A 185 8.09 9.30 16.36
C GLY A 185 9.36 10.13 16.58
N SER A 186 10.54 9.51 16.71
CA SER A 186 11.79 10.26 16.99
C SER A 186 12.33 11.03 15.79
N GLN A 187 12.10 10.52 14.57
CA GLN A 187 12.58 11.11 13.32
C GLN A 187 11.41 11.46 12.40
N VAL A 188 11.56 12.57 11.68
CA VAL A 188 10.67 12.95 10.58
C VAL A 188 11.55 13.21 9.37
N VAL A 189 11.27 12.54 8.28
CA VAL A 189 12.03 12.62 7.04
C VAL A 189 11.16 13.21 5.95
N LYS A 190 11.74 14.09 5.15
CA LYS A 190 11.13 14.58 3.92
C LYS A 190 11.73 13.82 2.75
N ILE A 191 10.88 13.38 1.84
CA ILE A 191 11.27 12.65 0.65
C ILE A 191 11.01 13.55 -0.55
N ASP A 192 12.08 13.88 -1.29
CA ASP A 192 12.03 14.86 -2.38
C ASP A 192 11.73 14.22 -3.75
N ALA A 193 11.48 12.91 -3.79
CA ALA A 193 11.33 12.14 -5.03
C ALA A 193 10.22 12.65 -5.97
N MET A 194 9.22 13.37 -5.45
CA MET A 194 8.10 13.92 -6.23
C MET A 194 8.03 15.46 -6.15
N GLU A 195 9.06 16.11 -5.60
CA GLU A 195 9.12 17.57 -5.60
C GLU A 195 9.35 18.10 -7.05
N PRO A 196 8.81 19.28 -7.41
CA PRO A 196 8.06 20.22 -6.59
C PRO A 196 6.55 19.96 -6.53
N LEU A 197 6.04 18.86 -7.09
CA LEU A 197 4.60 18.63 -7.28
C LEU A 197 3.94 18.04 -6.02
N VAL A 198 4.68 17.21 -5.27
CA VAL A 198 4.17 16.55 -4.08
C VAL A 198 5.24 16.58 -3.00
N SER A 199 4.86 17.10 -1.84
CA SER A 199 5.71 17.00 -0.64
C SER A 199 5.36 15.76 0.13
N ILE A 200 6.36 14.93 0.45
CA ILE A 200 6.18 13.69 1.19
C ILE A 200 6.90 13.79 2.53
N THR A 201 6.18 13.45 3.60
CA THR A 201 6.73 13.35 4.95
C THR A 201 6.57 11.92 5.45
N ALA A 202 7.64 11.36 5.99
CA ALA A 202 7.65 10.01 6.56
C ALA A 202 8.15 10.02 8.00
N PHE A 203 7.62 9.13 8.81
CA PHE A 203 8.11 8.88 10.17
C PHE A 203 7.74 7.47 10.62
N ARG A 204 8.54 6.92 11.52
CA ARG A 204 8.25 5.62 12.13
C ARG A 204 7.10 5.75 13.12
N HIS A 205 6.12 4.83 13.00
CA HIS A 205 4.99 4.75 13.93
C HIS A 205 4.84 3.35 14.53
N LEU A 206 3.75 3.09 15.25
CA LEU A 206 3.53 1.85 15.97
C LEU A 206 2.79 0.82 15.10
N HIS A 207 3.26 -0.41 15.15
CA HIS A 207 2.64 -1.54 14.46
C HIS A 207 1.39 -2.01 15.24
N SER A 208 0.42 -2.56 14.52
CA SER A 208 -0.76 -3.21 15.13
C SER A 208 -0.34 -4.40 15.99
N GLY A 209 -1.06 -4.60 17.08
CA GLY A 209 -0.80 -5.70 17.97
C GLY A 209 -1.98 -5.94 18.89
N THR A 210 -1.96 -7.07 19.60
CA THR A 210 -2.88 -7.27 20.72
C THR A 210 -2.44 -6.33 21.85
N SER A 211 -3.40 -5.90 22.65
CA SER A 211 -3.18 -4.99 23.77
C SER A 211 -2.31 -5.55 24.90
N SER A 212 -1.90 -6.81 24.81
CA SER A 212 -0.99 -7.40 25.77
C SER A 212 0.46 -7.08 25.42
N PRO A 213 1.23 -6.44 26.33
CA PRO A 213 2.64 -6.18 26.10
C PRO A 213 3.49 -7.45 26.00
N GLU A 214 2.93 -8.57 26.36
CA GLU A 214 3.64 -9.87 26.48
C GLU A 214 3.41 -10.79 25.27
N THR A 215 2.47 -10.46 24.39
CA THR A 215 2.23 -11.29 23.19
C THR A 215 3.26 -11.00 22.12
N SER A 216 4.25 -11.88 22.03
CA SER A 216 5.05 -12.01 20.81
C SER A 216 4.16 -12.60 19.71
N PHE A 217 3.86 -11.83 18.66
CA PHE A 217 3.36 -12.43 17.45
C PHE A 217 4.51 -13.20 16.79
N ALA A 218 4.30 -14.50 16.59
CA ALA A 218 5.09 -15.20 15.60
C ALA A 218 4.79 -14.54 14.26
N ILE A 219 5.80 -13.89 13.68
CA ILE A 219 5.72 -13.41 12.31
C ILE A 219 5.60 -14.67 11.47
N THR A 220 4.42 -14.93 10.95
CA THR A 220 4.23 -16.03 10.03
C THR A 220 4.95 -15.65 8.75
N PRO A 221 5.93 -16.43 8.28
CA PRO A 221 6.54 -16.18 6.98
C PRO A 221 5.41 -16.12 5.96
N VAL A 222 5.41 -15.11 5.11
CA VAL A 222 4.49 -15.08 3.99
C VAL A 222 4.81 -16.27 3.13
N GLN A 223 3.83 -17.13 2.93
CA GLN A 223 3.95 -18.20 1.98
C GLN A 223 4.10 -17.57 0.60
N ASN A 224 5.17 -17.93 -0.08
CA ASN A 224 5.29 -17.63 -1.49
C ASN A 224 4.20 -18.43 -2.21
N ILE A 225 3.09 -17.79 -2.50
CA ILE A 225 1.99 -18.44 -3.20
C ILE A 225 2.33 -18.35 -4.67
N ALA A 226 2.55 -19.52 -5.27
CA ALA A 226 2.83 -19.65 -6.68
C ALA A 226 1.76 -18.93 -7.49
N ASP A 227 2.17 -18.19 -8.52
CA ASP A 227 1.25 -17.64 -9.51
C ASP A 227 0.37 -18.76 -10.04
N PRO A 228 -0.95 -18.70 -9.90
CA PRO A 228 -1.83 -19.74 -10.41
C PRO A 228 -1.78 -19.86 -11.95
N ARG A 229 -1.24 -18.87 -12.65
CA ARG A 229 -1.07 -18.85 -14.11
C ARG A 229 0.28 -19.43 -14.53
N ASP A 230 1.32 -19.20 -13.75
CA ASP A 230 2.67 -19.72 -14.02
C ASP A 230 3.43 -19.98 -12.72
N PRO A 231 3.31 -21.19 -12.14
CA PRO A 231 3.99 -21.54 -10.92
C PRO A 231 5.52 -21.62 -11.05
N GLN A 232 6.08 -21.46 -12.26
CA GLN A 232 7.52 -21.46 -12.47
C GLN A 232 8.13 -20.06 -12.41
N LEU A 233 7.36 -19.01 -12.59
CA LEU A 233 7.81 -17.61 -12.43
C LEU A 233 8.25 -17.33 -10.99
N TYR A 234 7.65 -17.99 -10.03
CA TYR A 234 8.00 -17.93 -8.62
C TYR A 234 8.43 -19.32 -8.13
N PRO A 235 9.71 -19.67 -8.27
CA PRO A 235 10.15 -20.98 -7.82
C PRO A 235 9.83 -21.15 -6.34
N PRO A 236 9.31 -22.32 -5.95
CA PRO A 236 9.08 -22.64 -4.54
C PRO A 236 10.36 -22.43 -3.73
N GLY A 237 10.28 -21.66 -2.65
CA GLY A 237 11.41 -21.43 -1.75
C GLY A 237 12.05 -20.05 -1.82
N VAL A 238 11.61 -19.15 -2.71
CA VAL A 238 11.94 -17.72 -2.62
C VAL A 238 10.88 -17.06 -1.73
N ALA A 239 10.74 -17.58 -0.53
CA ALA A 239 9.84 -16.97 0.45
C ALA A 239 10.54 -15.75 1.05
N HIS A 240 9.81 -14.67 1.25
CA HIS A 240 10.19 -13.60 2.15
C HIS A 240 10.48 -14.21 3.52
N SER A 241 11.72 -14.21 3.90
CA SER A 241 12.13 -14.73 5.19
C SER A 241 12.42 -13.57 6.12
N PHE A 242 11.41 -13.06 6.78
CA PHE A 242 11.58 -12.11 7.87
C PHE A 242 12.19 -12.73 9.12
N THR A 243 12.40 -14.03 9.12
CA THR A 243 12.77 -14.79 10.33
C THR A 243 14.18 -15.32 10.32
N THR A 244 14.91 -15.25 9.21
CA THR A 244 16.16 -16.04 9.08
C THR A 244 17.44 -15.30 9.35
N THR A 245 17.42 -13.99 9.44
CA THR A 245 18.68 -13.22 9.54
C THR A 245 18.91 -12.55 10.89
N GLY A 246 18.00 -12.70 11.85
CA GLY A 246 18.08 -11.98 13.10
C GLY A 246 17.81 -10.48 12.99
N VAL A 247 17.65 -9.96 11.79
CA VAL A 247 17.18 -8.61 11.49
C VAL A 247 15.85 -8.75 10.78
N THR A 248 14.83 -8.13 11.30
CA THR A 248 13.51 -8.16 10.69
C THR A 248 13.00 -6.74 10.54
N GLY A 249 12.66 -6.36 9.32
CA GLY A 249 11.94 -5.13 9.01
C GLY A 249 10.45 -5.21 9.29
N GLY A 250 9.97 -6.41 9.65
CA GLY A 250 8.55 -6.70 9.78
C GLY A 250 7.79 -5.69 10.63
N PRO A 251 8.09 -5.54 11.92
CA PRO A 251 7.33 -4.67 12.83
C PRO A 251 7.73 -3.19 12.75
N VAL A 252 8.65 -2.80 11.88
CA VAL A 252 9.14 -1.42 11.76
C VAL A 252 8.30 -0.66 10.76
N SER A 253 7.35 0.11 11.24
CA SER A 253 6.27 0.69 10.45
C SER A 253 6.50 2.15 10.14
N ILE A 254 6.24 2.54 8.88
CA ILE A 254 6.37 3.90 8.38
C ILE A 254 5.00 4.46 8.02
N TRP A 255 4.75 5.66 8.52
CA TRP A 255 3.63 6.51 8.13
C TRP A 255 4.09 7.45 7.02
N TYR A 256 3.34 7.53 5.95
CA TYR A 256 3.57 8.49 4.88
C TYR A 256 2.43 9.49 4.80
N SER A 257 2.77 10.77 4.67
CA SER A 257 1.84 11.86 4.42
C SER A 257 2.25 12.60 3.16
N PHE A 258 1.32 12.75 2.24
CA PHE A 258 1.52 13.35 0.92
C PHE A 258 0.70 14.64 0.83
N VAL A 259 1.35 15.73 0.44
CA VAL A 259 0.68 17.01 0.13
C VAL A 259 0.81 17.25 -1.36
N VAL A 260 -0.28 17.08 -2.08
CA VAL A 260 -0.38 17.34 -3.52
C VAL A 260 -0.51 18.83 -3.73
N LYS A 261 0.55 19.47 -4.27
CA LYS A 261 0.61 20.91 -4.41
C LYS A 261 -0.27 21.46 -5.52
N GLY A 262 -0.79 22.63 -5.29
CA GLY A 262 -1.74 23.29 -6.19
C GLY A 262 -3.19 23.07 -5.80
N GLY A 263 -4.10 23.85 -6.36
CA GLY A 263 -5.51 23.83 -5.97
C GLY A 263 -5.71 24.03 -4.47
N ASN A 264 -6.39 23.08 -3.83
CA ASN A 264 -6.65 23.09 -2.40
C ASN A 264 -5.53 22.43 -1.55
N ASN A 265 -4.38 22.09 -2.14
CA ASN A 265 -3.33 21.29 -1.51
C ASN A 265 -3.91 20.01 -0.90
N PHE A 266 -4.51 19.18 -1.75
CA PHE A 266 -5.08 17.89 -1.34
C PHE A 266 -4.04 17.08 -0.59
N THR A 267 -4.39 16.62 0.60
CA THR A 267 -3.47 15.91 1.48
C THR A 267 -4.03 14.53 1.79
N PHE A 268 -3.20 13.52 1.61
CA PHE A 268 -3.56 12.18 2.06
C PHE A 268 -2.46 11.55 2.90
N SER A 269 -2.86 10.71 3.83
CA SER A 269 -1.98 9.84 4.60
C SER A 269 -2.21 8.39 4.23
N TRP A 270 -1.13 7.63 4.20
CA TRP A 270 -1.16 6.20 4.01
C TRP A 270 -0.27 5.51 5.03
N HIS A 271 -0.82 4.50 5.70
CA HIS A 271 -0.10 3.63 6.62
C HIS A 271 -0.76 2.25 6.65
N ASN A 272 0.04 1.22 6.58
CA ASN A 272 -0.43 -0.15 6.42
C ASN A 272 -0.58 -0.91 7.73
N THR A 273 -0.44 -0.23 8.86
CA THR A 273 -0.66 -0.80 10.20
C THR A 273 -1.08 0.31 11.17
N THR A 274 -1.68 -0.07 12.29
CA THR A 274 -2.08 0.87 13.35
C THR A 274 -1.68 0.31 14.70
N GLY A 275 -1.07 1.13 15.55
CA GLY A 275 -0.72 0.76 16.92
C GLY A 275 -1.45 1.59 17.96
N ASP A 276 -1.36 1.15 19.20
CA ASP A 276 -1.95 1.78 20.38
C ASP A 276 -1.28 3.12 20.67
N LEU A 277 -1.97 4.22 20.47
CA LEU A 277 -1.47 5.58 20.70
C LEU A 277 -1.61 6.02 22.17
N VAL A 278 -2.14 5.20 23.05
CA VAL A 278 -2.29 5.48 24.48
C VAL A 278 -1.20 4.77 25.29
N ASN A 279 -1.11 3.46 25.13
CA ASN A 279 -0.22 2.64 25.95
C ASN A 279 1.10 2.29 25.25
N GLY A 280 1.12 2.29 23.95
CA GLY A 280 2.30 2.02 23.15
C GLY A 280 2.52 0.56 22.88
N CYS A 281 2.79 -0.28 23.73
CA CYS A 281 3.13 -1.70 23.65
C CYS A 281 2.53 -2.48 22.48
N THR A 282 3.10 -2.28 21.30
CA THR A 282 2.78 -3.01 20.09
C THR A 282 3.93 -3.97 19.75
N ILE A 283 3.76 -4.77 18.70
CA ILE A 283 4.84 -5.63 18.20
C ILE A 283 5.98 -4.85 17.54
N ASP A 284 5.80 -3.55 17.28
CA ASP A 284 6.89 -2.64 16.87
C ASP A 284 7.82 -2.37 18.07
N LYS A 285 8.34 -3.43 18.60
CA LYS A 285 9.29 -3.41 19.68
C LYS A 285 10.66 -3.25 19.08
N GLY A 286 11.45 -2.34 19.61
CA GLY A 286 12.83 -2.21 19.20
C GLY A 286 13.52 -3.56 19.19
N PHE A 287 13.57 -4.14 18.03
CA PHE A 287 14.25 -5.41 17.82
C PHE A 287 15.75 -5.16 17.91
N THR A 288 16.37 -5.70 18.95
CA THR A 288 17.82 -5.79 18.96
C THR A 288 18.22 -7.19 18.50
N PRO A 289 18.88 -7.31 17.34
CA PRO A 289 19.31 -8.60 16.80
C PRO A 289 20.11 -9.44 17.80
N ALA A 290 20.82 -8.76 18.69
CA ALA A 290 21.73 -9.40 19.66
C ALA A 290 21.02 -10.14 20.81
N THR A 291 19.80 -9.79 21.14
CA THR A 291 19.15 -10.31 22.36
C THR A 291 17.84 -11.04 22.09
N GLY A 292 17.26 -10.89 20.91
CA GLY A 292 15.91 -11.41 20.63
C GLY A 292 14.81 -10.80 21.53
N ILE A 293 15.18 -9.81 22.36
CA ILE A 293 14.28 -9.17 23.30
C ILE A 293 13.53 -8.08 22.58
N ASN A 294 12.25 -8.26 22.46
CA ASN A 294 11.33 -7.25 22.03
C ASN A 294 11.20 -6.18 23.13
N ASN A 295 11.77 -5.02 22.93
CA ASN A 295 11.51 -3.87 23.78
C ASN A 295 10.14 -3.30 23.40
N CYS A 296 9.20 -3.39 24.31
CA CYS A 296 7.91 -2.75 24.14
C CYS A 296 8.07 -1.23 24.23
N TRP A 297 7.60 -0.51 23.23
CA TRP A 297 7.53 0.93 23.24
C TRP A 297 6.36 1.38 24.12
N GLY A 298 6.65 1.94 25.27
CA GLY A 298 5.65 2.33 26.25
C GLY A 298 4.90 3.64 25.91
N PRO A 299 4.12 4.17 26.87
CA PRO A 299 3.26 5.35 26.67
C PRO A 299 4.00 6.60 26.19
N ARG A 300 5.28 6.76 26.57
CA ARG A 300 6.12 7.89 26.11
C ARG A 300 6.29 7.89 24.58
N VAL A 301 6.54 6.72 24.01
CA VAL A 301 6.73 6.58 22.55
C VAL A 301 5.38 6.72 21.84
N ALA A 302 4.31 6.14 22.39
CA ALA A 302 2.96 6.34 21.88
C ALA A 302 2.60 7.83 21.81
N ALA A 303 2.88 8.60 22.86
CA ALA A 303 2.67 10.04 22.89
C ALA A 303 3.52 10.78 21.84
N ALA A 304 4.75 10.35 21.59
CA ALA A 304 5.61 10.94 20.56
C ALA A 304 5.02 10.69 19.16
N VAL A 305 4.57 9.47 18.85
CA VAL A 305 3.90 9.14 17.59
C VAL A 305 2.62 9.95 17.43
N LYS A 306 1.77 10.00 18.46
CA LYS A 306 0.55 10.80 18.48
C LYS A 306 0.83 12.27 18.17
N ALA A 307 1.89 12.84 18.75
CA ALA A 307 2.29 14.21 18.47
C ALA A 307 2.75 14.41 17.01
N ARG A 308 3.38 13.40 16.39
CA ARG A 308 3.75 13.45 14.96
C ARG A 308 2.52 13.44 14.05
N ILE A 309 1.55 12.57 14.35
CA ILE A 309 0.28 12.52 13.60
C ILE A 309 -0.45 13.87 13.72
N ALA A 310 -0.56 14.41 14.94
CA ALA A 310 -1.22 15.69 15.19
C ALA A 310 -0.52 16.89 14.53
N ALA A 311 0.78 16.78 14.24
CA ALA A 311 1.56 17.83 13.57
C ALA A 311 1.51 17.75 12.03
N LEU A 312 0.85 16.75 11.46
CA LEU A 312 0.67 16.63 10.02
C LEU A 312 -0.26 17.76 9.51
N PRO A 313 -0.13 18.14 8.24
CA PRO A 313 -1.09 19.04 7.61
C PRO A 313 -2.52 18.47 7.72
N THR A 314 -3.53 19.35 7.69
CA THR A 314 -4.93 18.92 7.63
C THR A 314 -5.12 17.88 6.54
N THR A 315 -5.48 16.67 6.93
CA THR A 315 -5.56 15.51 6.04
C THR A 315 -6.97 15.41 5.45
N ASP A 316 -7.05 15.30 4.14
CA ASP A 316 -8.33 15.13 3.44
C ASP A 316 -8.72 13.66 3.35
N LEU A 317 -7.74 12.79 3.10
CA LEU A 317 -7.95 11.36 2.96
C LEU A 317 -6.94 10.59 3.83
N GLU A 318 -7.41 9.69 4.66
CA GLU A 318 -6.60 8.70 5.34
C GLU A 318 -6.89 7.32 4.73
N MET A 319 -5.86 6.67 4.23
CA MET A 319 -5.87 5.24 3.95
C MET A 319 -5.15 4.55 5.10
N GLY A 320 -5.94 4.12 6.08
CA GLY A 320 -5.46 3.60 7.36
C GLY A 320 -5.73 2.12 7.52
N SER A 321 -4.81 1.42 8.16
CA SER A 321 -4.93 -0.02 8.36
C SER A 321 -6.12 -0.40 9.25
N PHE A 322 -6.82 -1.45 8.84
CA PHE A 322 -7.84 -2.11 9.60
C PHE A 322 -7.65 -3.64 9.54
N VAL A 323 -6.87 -4.17 10.44
CA VAL A 323 -6.71 -5.62 10.56
C VAL A 323 -7.91 -6.17 11.34
N SER A 324 -8.82 -6.87 10.68
CA SER A 324 -10.09 -7.30 11.27
C SER A 324 -9.91 -8.09 12.57
N LEU A 325 -8.98 -9.03 12.63
CA LEU A 325 -8.75 -9.83 13.83
C LEU A 325 -8.19 -8.97 14.98
N GLY A 326 -7.15 -8.17 14.73
CA GLY A 326 -6.56 -7.29 15.74
C GLY A 326 -7.54 -6.20 16.19
N SER A 327 -8.23 -5.57 15.24
CA SER A 327 -9.20 -4.51 15.54
C SER A 327 -10.43 -5.05 16.29
N ALA A 328 -10.88 -6.26 15.99
CA ALA A 328 -11.99 -6.87 16.71
C ALA A 328 -11.62 -7.19 18.17
N VAL A 329 -10.40 -7.64 18.43
CA VAL A 329 -9.91 -7.98 19.77
C VAL A 329 -9.79 -6.74 20.67
N ASN A 330 -9.36 -5.60 20.11
CA ASN A 330 -9.18 -4.36 20.88
C ASN A 330 -10.36 -3.37 20.75
N GLY A 331 -11.51 -3.80 20.25
CA GLY A 331 -12.70 -2.97 20.09
C GLY A 331 -12.53 -1.85 19.08
N MET A 332 -11.71 -2.05 18.06
CA MET A 332 -11.37 -1.07 17.02
C MET A 332 -10.62 0.17 17.55
N ARG A 333 -10.03 0.06 18.74
CA ARG A 333 -9.36 1.17 19.41
C ARG A 333 -8.30 1.82 18.51
N ASP A 334 -7.36 1.03 18.00
CA ASP A 334 -6.20 1.56 17.32
C ASP A 334 -6.56 2.39 16.06
N PRO A 335 -7.37 1.90 15.10
CA PRO A 335 -7.77 2.71 13.96
C PRO A 335 -8.60 3.94 14.36
N ILE A 336 -9.41 3.84 15.42
CA ILE A 336 -10.20 4.96 15.92
C ILE A 336 -9.30 6.04 16.54
N GLU A 337 -8.31 5.66 17.35
CA GLU A 337 -7.36 6.60 17.93
C GLU A 337 -6.55 7.33 16.85
N ASN A 338 -6.08 6.60 15.82
CA ASN A 338 -5.35 7.21 14.71
C ASN A 338 -6.24 8.22 13.96
N SER A 339 -7.43 7.82 13.54
CA SER A 339 -8.37 8.71 12.85
C SER A 339 -8.82 9.88 13.73
N ALA A 340 -8.99 9.69 15.03
CA ALA A 340 -9.37 10.77 15.95
C ALA A 340 -8.27 11.83 16.12
N VAL A 341 -7.00 11.44 16.02
CA VAL A 341 -5.88 12.39 16.07
C VAL A 341 -5.69 13.10 14.74
N LEU A 342 -5.80 12.36 13.63
CA LEU A 342 -5.61 12.89 12.29
C LEU A 342 -6.79 13.72 11.80
N MET A 343 -8.01 13.35 12.20
CA MET A 343 -9.30 13.95 11.79
C MET A 343 -9.42 14.11 10.26
N PRO A 344 -9.27 13.03 9.47
CA PRO A 344 -9.38 13.12 8.03
C PRO A 344 -10.84 13.39 7.62
N LYS A 345 -11.06 13.99 6.45
CA LYS A 345 -12.42 14.12 5.89
C LYS A 345 -12.98 12.78 5.42
N VAL A 346 -12.12 11.94 4.86
CA VAL A 346 -12.45 10.59 4.42
C VAL A 346 -11.46 9.61 5.04
N TRP A 347 -11.97 8.52 5.59
CA TRP A 347 -11.19 7.39 6.04
C TRP A 347 -11.52 6.15 5.20
N ILE A 348 -10.50 5.56 4.59
CA ILE A 348 -10.60 4.32 3.83
C ILE A 348 -9.81 3.25 4.60
N PRO A 349 -10.47 2.25 5.18
CA PRO A 349 -9.77 1.13 5.76
C PRO A 349 -9.07 0.32 4.68
N ILE A 350 -7.79 0.11 4.87
CA ILE A 350 -6.95 -0.81 4.09
C ILE A 350 -6.43 -1.91 5.01
N HIS A 351 -5.69 -2.88 4.48
CA HIS A 351 -5.27 -4.07 5.23
C HIS A 351 -6.48 -4.86 5.77
N GLN A 352 -7.56 -4.83 5.00
CA GLN A 352 -8.77 -5.54 5.37
C GLN A 352 -8.60 -7.01 5.02
N THR A 353 -8.65 -7.86 5.99
CA THR A 353 -8.77 -9.31 5.81
C THR A 353 -10.24 -9.64 5.50
N ASN A 354 -10.90 -10.42 6.34
CA ASN A 354 -12.31 -10.75 6.16
C ASN A 354 -13.26 -9.55 6.27
N ALA A 355 -12.78 -8.39 6.73
CA ALA A 355 -13.59 -7.19 6.86
C ALA A 355 -13.98 -6.53 5.54
N ALA A 356 -13.36 -6.91 4.42
CA ALA A 356 -13.72 -6.42 3.08
C ALA A 356 -14.74 -7.30 2.36
N LEU A 357 -15.10 -8.47 2.86
CA LEU A 357 -16.05 -9.35 2.19
C LEU A 357 -17.46 -8.75 2.19
N PRO A 358 -18.26 -8.97 1.13
CA PRO A 358 -19.61 -8.40 1.02
C PRO A 358 -20.52 -8.74 2.21
N THR A 359 -20.28 -9.87 2.86
CA THR A 359 -21.04 -10.35 4.01
C THR A 359 -20.65 -9.68 5.33
N SER A 360 -19.43 -9.21 5.45
CA SER A 360 -18.89 -8.66 6.71
C SER A 360 -18.58 -7.17 6.66
N ALA A 361 -18.26 -6.62 5.49
CA ALA A 361 -17.89 -5.21 5.35
C ALA A 361 -18.93 -4.23 5.94
N PRO A 362 -20.25 -4.39 5.69
CA PRO A 362 -21.26 -3.50 6.27
C PRO A 362 -21.30 -3.57 7.80
N GLU A 363 -21.10 -4.76 8.38
CA GLU A 363 -21.10 -4.94 9.84
C GLU A 363 -19.90 -4.25 10.49
N PHE A 364 -18.72 -4.40 9.91
CA PHE A 364 -17.51 -3.74 10.38
C PHE A 364 -17.60 -2.21 10.24
N GLN A 365 -18.16 -1.71 9.14
CA GLN A 365 -18.38 -0.27 8.97
C GLN A 365 -19.31 0.29 10.04
N VAL A 366 -20.43 -0.37 10.30
CA VAL A 366 -21.39 0.02 11.36
C VAL A 366 -20.73 -0.05 12.74
N ALA A 367 -19.98 -1.12 13.02
CA ALA A 367 -19.26 -1.28 14.26
C ALA A 367 -18.21 -0.16 14.48
N TYR A 368 -17.44 0.17 13.44
CA TYR A 368 -16.48 1.28 13.49
C TYR A 368 -17.15 2.62 13.82
N LEU A 369 -18.21 2.97 13.11
CA LEU A 369 -18.93 4.23 13.34
C LEU A 369 -19.53 4.28 14.75
N LYS A 370 -20.06 3.17 15.24
CA LYS A 370 -20.57 3.05 16.61
C LYS A 370 -19.47 3.26 17.65
N GLN A 371 -18.35 2.56 17.48
CA GLN A 371 -17.22 2.67 18.40
C GLN A 371 -16.57 4.05 18.35
N LEU A 372 -16.43 4.66 17.18
CA LEU A 372 -15.97 6.04 17.04
C LEU A 372 -16.82 7.00 17.86
N ASN A 373 -18.16 6.85 17.81
CA ASN A 373 -19.08 7.66 18.60
C ASN A 373 -18.94 7.45 20.11
N GLN A 374 -18.63 6.22 20.52
CA GLN A 374 -18.49 5.88 21.94
C GLN A 374 -17.14 6.29 22.52
N MET A 375 -16.07 6.06 21.77
CA MET A 375 -14.71 6.33 22.25
C MET A 375 -14.33 7.81 22.15
N VAL A 376 -14.85 8.52 21.16
CA VAL A 376 -14.51 9.92 20.92
C VAL A 376 -15.78 10.77 20.77
N PRO A 377 -16.61 10.85 21.82
CA PRO A 377 -17.89 11.56 21.76
C PRO A 377 -17.73 13.07 21.54
N ALA A 378 -16.55 13.63 21.85
CA ALA A 378 -16.27 15.06 21.71
C ALA A 378 -16.09 15.50 20.26
N LEU A 379 -15.87 14.59 19.30
CA LEU A 379 -15.77 14.94 17.89
C LEU A 379 -17.12 15.49 17.39
N THR A 380 -17.08 16.67 16.82
CA THR A 380 -18.23 17.24 16.12
C THR A 380 -18.52 16.45 14.83
N ALA A 381 -19.71 16.62 14.27
CA ALA A 381 -20.05 15.97 13.00
C ALA A 381 -19.05 16.30 11.87
N ALA A 382 -18.53 17.54 11.85
CA ALA A 382 -17.54 17.98 10.85
C ALA A 382 -16.13 17.37 11.05
N GLN A 383 -15.83 16.88 12.24
CA GLN A 383 -14.54 16.24 12.57
C GLN A 383 -14.58 14.71 12.40
N ARG A 384 -15.76 14.15 12.18
CA ARG A 384 -15.93 12.72 11.97
C ARG A 384 -15.65 12.39 10.51
N PRO A 385 -14.79 11.42 10.23
CA PRO A 385 -14.53 11.03 8.86
C PRO A 385 -15.76 10.37 8.22
N GLU A 386 -15.92 10.59 6.92
CA GLU A 386 -16.70 9.69 6.10
C GLU A 386 -15.93 8.36 6.01
N ALA A 387 -16.45 7.31 6.62
CA ALA A 387 -15.85 5.99 6.53
C ALA A 387 -16.26 5.33 5.20
N ARG A 388 -15.36 5.30 4.24
CA ARG A 388 -15.57 4.61 2.97
C ARG A 388 -14.98 3.21 3.05
N TRP A 389 -15.81 2.24 3.39
CA TRP A 389 -15.41 0.84 3.41
C TRP A 389 -15.29 0.28 2.01
N MET A 390 -14.16 -0.35 1.71
CA MET A 390 -13.98 -1.06 0.43
C MET A 390 -14.53 -2.49 0.54
N ILE A 391 -15.13 -2.96 -0.53
CA ILE A 391 -15.79 -4.27 -0.59
C ILE A 391 -15.15 -5.11 -1.70
N ASP A 392 -14.61 -6.26 -1.36
CA ASP A 392 -14.09 -7.26 -2.27
C ASP A 392 -15.24 -8.16 -2.79
N PRO A 393 -15.42 -8.42 -4.08
CA PRO A 393 -14.60 -7.95 -5.20
C PRO A 393 -15.10 -6.66 -5.85
N VAL A 394 -16.05 -5.95 -5.24
CA VAL A 394 -16.74 -4.79 -5.85
C VAL A 394 -15.77 -3.65 -6.13
N ASP A 395 -14.91 -3.34 -5.15
CA ASP A 395 -13.94 -2.24 -5.24
C ASP A 395 -12.53 -2.71 -5.66
N TYR A 396 -12.34 -4.03 -5.81
CA TYR A 396 -11.09 -4.60 -6.26
C TYR A 396 -10.76 -4.20 -7.69
N LEU A 397 -9.56 -3.68 -7.92
CA LEU A 397 -9.08 -3.16 -9.21
C LEU A 397 -9.95 -2.03 -9.80
N LYS A 398 -10.76 -1.36 -8.99
CA LYS A 398 -11.50 -0.19 -9.43
C LYS A 398 -10.82 1.10 -8.97
N PRO A 399 -10.65 2.08 -9.88
CA PRO A 399 -10.02 3.34 -9.52
C PRO A 399 -10.89 4.16 -8.58
N LEU A 400 -10.29 4.69 -7.53
CA LEU A 400 -10.81 5.71 -6.65
C LEU A 400 -10.23 7.05 -7.10
N VAL A 401 -11.05 7.90 -7.70
CA VAL A 401 -10.60 9.14 -8.33
C VAL A 401 -10.93 10.34 -7.45
N TYR A 402 -9.92 11.15 -7.14
CA TYR A 402 -10.04 12.39 -6.38
C TYR A 402 -9.57 13.57 -7.22
N ASP A 403 -10.36 14.64 -7.25
CA ASP A 403 -9.98 15.92 -7.84
C ASP A 403 -9.41 16.82 -6.74
N PRO A 404 -8.10 17.11 -6.72
CA PRO A 404 -7.50 18.00 -5.72
C PRO A 404 -8.08 19.41 -5.69
N ASN A 405 -8.78 19.84 -6.76
CA ASN A 405 -9.41 21.15 -6.85
C ASN A 405 -10.86 21.17 -6.35
N ASP A 406 -11.43 20.03 -5.99
CA ASP A 406 -12.79 19.95 -5.46
C ASP A 406 -12.91 20.86 -4.22
N ALA A 407 -13.98 21.65 -4.16
CA ALA A 407 -14.28 22.54 -3.04
C ALA A 407 -14.38 21.82 -1.69
N ARG A 408 -14.68 20.53 -1.70
CA ARG A 408 -14.65 19.64 -0.53
C ARG A 408 -13.31 19.69 0.20
N TRP A 409 -12.21 19.88 -0.51
CA TRP A 409 -10.86 19.90 0.05
C TRP A 409 -10.38 21.29 0.46
N ALA A 410 -11.20 22.33 0.27
CA ALA A 410 -10.84 23.68 0.65
C ALA A 410 -10.43 23.73 2.13
N LYS A 411 -9.26 24.30 2.40
CA LYS A 411 -8.79 24.54 3.76
C LYS A 411 -9.39 25.85 4.27
N PRO A 412 -9.75 25.94 5.56
CA PRO A 412 -10.13 27.23 6.14
C PRO A 412 -9.01 28.25 5.85
N SER A 413 -9.36 29.44 5.36
CA SER A 413 -8.39 30.51 5.25
C SER A 413 -7.83 30.77 6.64
N LEU A 414 -6.54 30.56 6.83
CA LEU A 414 -5.86 31.06 8.02
C LEU A 414 -5.91 32.58 7.93
N ASN A 415 -6.97 33.17 8.46
CA ASN A 415 -6.97 34.61 8.71
C ASN A 415 -5.77 34.87 9.64
N LYS A 416 -4.71 35.44 9.05
CA LYS A 416 -3.61 35.98 9.82
C LYS A 416 -4.18 37.13 10.65
N HIS A 417 -4.49 36.88 11.89
CA HIS A 417 -4.66 37.90 12.90
C HIS A 417 -3.32 38.27 13.50
#